data_50f85c428bfdcda93119ee235bb3c980
#
_entry.id   50f85c428bfdcda93119ee235bb3c980
#
_cell.length_a   1.000
_cell.length_b   1.000
_cell.length_c   1.000
_cell.angle_alpha   90.00
_cell.angle_beta   90.00
_cell.angle_gamma   90.00
#
_symmetry.space_group_name_H-M   'P 1'
#
loop_
_entity.id
_entity.type
_entity.pdbx_description
1 polymer ?
#
loop_
_entity_poly.entity_id
_entity_poly.type
_entity_poly.pdbx_seq_one_letter_code
_entity_poly.pdbx_strand_id
1 'polypeptide(L)'
;MKTFDKSEPVDLIVSIDNPFSEDELKTTEARLEHYNLADDRIKIVHFPPRLDYINILKSCNVFVSCARSEGWNLPLIESMACGIPSIYSNCSGQLEFAEGRGIPVDIVGERPVSDSYYNHFSDEVGNYYEPDFEDLSRKMRDSYENYTLHKEKAIRDYIDIHENFNWNHVAEIG
;
A
#
# COMPACT_ATOMS: atom_id res chain seq x y z
N MET A 1 -0.91 -12.77 -10.16
CA MET A 1 -0.87 -13.08 -8.72
C MET A 1 -0.18 -14.43 -8.48
N LYS A 2 1.14 -14.42 -8.28
CA LYS A 2 1.91 -15.69 -8.09
C LYS A 2 1.73 -16.28 -6.67
N THR A 3 1.34 -15.46 -5.71
CA THR A 3 1.19 -15.85 -4.30
C THR A 3 -0.01 -16.77 -4.05
N PHE A 4 -1.06 -16.65 -4.85
CA PHE A 4 -2.31 -17.39 -4.69
C PHE A 4 -2.69 -18.15 -5.94
N ASP A 5 -3.09 -19.41 -5.78
CA ASP A 5 -3.64 -20.21 -6.87
C ASP A 5 -4.98 -19.64 -7.37
N LYS A 6 -5.32 -19.92 -8.63
CA LYS A 6 -6.58 -19.44 -9.20
C LYS A 6 -7.84 -20.03 -8.53
N SER A 7 -7.69 -21.16 -7.84
CA SER A 7 -8.77 -21.79 -7.09
C SER A 7 -9.05 -21.17 -5.72
N GLU A 8 -8.14 -20.32 -5.23
CA GLU A 8 -8.30 -19.67 -3.92
C GLU A 8 -9.19 -18.44 -4.05
N PRO A 9 -10.12 -18.21 -3.10
CA PRO A 9 -11.07 -17.11 -3.13
C PRO A 9 -10.41 -15.79 -2.70
N VAL A 10 -9.48 -15.28 -3.50
CA VAL A 10 -8.74 -14.05 -3.24
C VAL A 10 -8.91 -13.08 -4.41
N ASP A 11 -9.44 -11.91 -4.14
CA ASP A 11 -9.52 -10.79 -5.08
C ASP A 11 -8.48 -9.73 -4.75
N LEU A 12 -7.97 -9.04 -5.77
CA LEU A 12 -7.12 -7.86 -5.64
C LEU A 12 -7.87 -6.63 -6.17
N ILE A 13 -8.13 -5.67 -5.30
CA ILE A 13 -8.68 -4.37 -5.69
C ILE A 13 -7.52 -3.39 -5.84
N VAL A 14 -7.40 -2.76 -6.99
CA VAL A 14 -6.28 -1.88 -7.35
C VAL A 14 -6.80 -0.58 -7.94
N SER A 15 -6.26 0.56 -7.49
CA SER A 15 -6.31 1.80 -8.24
C SER A 15 -4.98 1.97 -8.98
N ILE A 16 -5.05 2.03 -10.31
CA ILE A 16 -3.88 2.22 -11.19
C ILE A 16 -3.89 3.59 -11.86
N ASP A 17 -4.77 4.48 -11.41
CA ASP A 17 -4.82 5.83 -11.93
C ASP A 17 -3.61 6.63 -11.43
N ASN A 18 -2.92 7.26 -12.38
CA ASN A 18 -1.87 8.22 -12.09
C ASN A 18 -2.17 9.52 -12.84
N PRO A 19 -2.68 10.57 -12.16
CA PRO A 19 -3.01 11.83 -12.80
C PRO A 19 -1.78 12.60 -13.31
N PHE A 20 -0.59 12.21 -12.87
CA PHE A 20 0.69 12.81 -13.28
C PHE A 20 1.39 12.04 -14.40
N SER A 21 0.82 10.92 -14.85
CA SER A 21 1.37 10.13 -15.95
C SER A 21 0.99 10.79 -17.27
N GLU A 22 1.98 11.27 -18.01
CA GLU A 22 1.84 11.79 -19.38
C GLU A 22 1.86 10.68 -20.44
N ASP A 23 2.03 9.44 -20.01
CA ASP A 23 2.32 8.31 -20.87
C ASP A 23 1.11 7.80 -21.68
N GLU A 24 1.42 6.91 -22.60
CA GLU A 24 0.49 6.31 -23.56
C GLU A 24 -0.56 5.39 -22.89
N LEU A 25 -0.42 5.10 -21.60
CA LEU A 25 -1.29 4.19 -20.85
C LEU A 25 -2.56 4.90 -20.34
N LYS A 26 -3.32 5.50 -21.26
CA LYS A 26 -4.51 6.31 -20.93
C LYS A 26 -5.76 5.48 -20.59
N THR A 27 -5.83 4.22 -21.01
CA THR A 27 -6.98 3.36 -20.73
C THR A 27 -6.67 2.28 -19.71
N THR A 28 -7.71 1.80 -19.03
CA THR A 28 -7.60 0.68 -18.11
C THR A 28 -7.03 -0.55 -18.80
N GLU A 29 -7.49 -0.84 -20.01
CA GLU A 29 -7.08 -1.98 -20.83
C GLU A 29 -5.57 -1.90 -21.15
N ALA A 30 -5.09 -0.73 -21.60
CA ALA A 30 -3.68 -0.54 -21.90
C ALA A 30 -2.80 -0.73 -20.66
N ARG A 31 -3.25 -0.27 -19.49
CA ARG A 31 -2.53 -0.46 -18.21
C ARG A 31 -2.53 -1.92 -17.77
N LEU A 32 -3.66 -2.61 -17.85
CA LEU A 32 -3.76 -4.03 -17.54
C LEU A 32 -2.83 -4.87 -18.42
N GLU A 33 -2.78 -4.57 -19.72
CA GLU A 33 -1.88 -5.24 -20.67
C GLU A 33 -0.41 -4.94 -20.35
N HIS A 34 -0.07 -3.66 -20.19
CA HIS A 34 1.30 -3.23 -19.88
C HIS A 34 1.86 -3.88 -18.60
N TYR A 35 1.06 -3.90 -17.53
CA TYR A 35 1.47 -4.50 -16.27
C TYR A 35 1.20 -6.01 -16.17
N ASN A 36 0.72 -6.63 -17.26
CA ASN A 36 0.37 -8.06 -17.31
C ASN A 36 -0.60 -8.47 -16.18
N LEU A 37 -1.64 -7.68 -15.99
CA LEU A 37 -2.65 -7.86 -14.93
C LEU A 37 -3.93 -8.56 -15.44
N ALA A 38 -3.86 -9.34 -16.50
CA ALA A 38 -4.97 -10.09 -17.06
C ALA A 38 -5.35 -11.29 -16.18
N ASP A 39 -6.03 -11.00 -15.07
CA ASP A 39 -6.59 -12.00 -14.13
C ASP A 39 -7.97 -11.49 -13.70
N ASP A 40 -9.02 -12.29 -13.78
CA ASP A 40 -10.41 -11.93 -13.45
C ASP A 40 -10.63 -11.63 -11.97
N ARG A 41 -9.67 -12.01 -11.11
CA ARG A 41 -9.63 -11.65 -9.69
C ARG A 41 -9.07 -10.24 -9.44
N ILE A 42 -8.54 -9.55 -10.45
CA ILE A 42 -8.04 -8.19 -10.33
C ILE A 42 -9.18 -7.22 -10.70
N LYS A 43 -9.59 -6.43 -9.73
CA LYS A 43 -10.67 -5.45 -9.85
C LYS A 43 -10.09 -4.04 -9.84
N ILE A 44 -10.25 -3.30 -10.93
CA ILE A 44 -9.77 -1.93 -11.05
C ILE A 44 -10.83 -0.97 -10.52
N VAL A 45 -10.39 -0.03 -9.70
CA VAL A 45 -11.19 1.12 -9.25
C VAL A 45 -10.51 2.41 -9.66
N HIS A 46 -11.31 3.38 -10.11
CA HIS A 46 -10.86 4.70 -10.56
C HIS A 46 -11.22 5.73 -9.51
N PHE A 47 -10.27 6.47 -8.98
CA PHE A 47 -10.42 7.59 -8.01
C PHE A 47 -11.84 7.73 -7.43
N PRO A 48 -12.29 6.82 -6.58
CA PRO A 48 -13.66 6.86 -6.07
C PRO A 48 -13.85 8.09 -5.18
N PRO A 49 -15.07 8.62 -5.08
CA PRO A 49 -15.42 9.64 -4.10
C PRO A 49 -14.99 9.18 -2.69
N ARG A 50 -14.69 10.14 -1.80
CA ARG A 50 -14.11 9.83 -0.46
C ARG A 50 -14.89 8.78 0.33
N LEU A 51 -16.22 8.85 0.32
CA LEU A 51 -17.06 7.87 1.03
C LEU A 51 -16.99 6.48 0.40
N ASP A 52 -16.96 6.39 -0.92
CA ASP A 52 -16.85 5.12 -1.64
C ASP A 52 -15.46 4.50 -1.41
N TYR A 53 -14.39 5.32 -1.40
CA TYR A 53 -13.06 4.89 -1.03
C TYR A 53 -13.01 4.25 0.36
N ILE A 54 -13.59 4.91 1.36
CA ILE A 54 -13.64 4.38 2.74
C ILE A 54 -14.45 3.07 2.78
N ASN A 55 -15.54 2.97 2.03
CA ASN A 55 -16.35 1.76 1.97
C ASN A 55 -15.60 0.61 1.29
N ILE A 56 -14.89 0.88 0.19
CA ILE A 56 -14.02 -0.09 -0.48
C ILE A 56 -12.95 -0.57 0.51
N LEU A 57 -12.25 0.37 1.15
CA LEU A 57 -11.21 0.05 2.11
C LEU A 57 -11.73 -0.87 3.23
N LYS A 58 -12.86 -0.51 3.87
CA LYS A 58 -13.51 -1.31 4.92
C LYS A 58 -14.02 -2.67 4.45
N SER A 59 -14.25 -2.86 3.16
CA SER A 59 -14.64 -4.15 2.58
C SER A 59 -13.46 -5.09 2.35
N CYS A 60 -12.23 -4.58 2.40
CA CYS A 60 -11.03 -5.37 2.21
C CYS A 60 -10.62 -6.09 3.51
N ASN A 61 -10.06 -7.28 3.36
CA ASN A 61 -9.52 -8.05 4.48
C ASN A 61 -8.11 -7.61 4.83
N VAL A 62 -7.30 -7.26 3.84
CA VAL A 62 -5.89 -6.86 3.98
C VAL A 62 -5.62 -5.69 3.05
N PHE A 63 -4.90 -4.69 3.52
CA PHE A 63 -4.34 -3.60 2.72
C PHE A 63 -2.87 -3.89 2.42
N VAL A 64 -2.42 -3.56 1.21
CA VAL A 64 -1.02 -3.76 0.78
C VAL A 64 -0.49 -2.49 0.13
N SER A 65 0.63 -1.98 0.65
CA SER A 65 1.38 -0.86 0.09
C SER A 65 2.87 -1.18 0.06
N CYS A 66 3.39 -1.55 -1.12
CA CYS A 66 4.81 -1.79 -1.34
C CYS A 66 5.48 -0.61 -2.05
N ALA A 67 5.28 0.58 -1.50
CA ALA A 67 5.92 1.79 -2.00
C ALA A 67 7.44 1.74 -1.77
N ARG A 68 8.19 2.28 -2.73
CA ARG A 68 9.66 2.38 -2.67
C ARG A 68 10.14 3.64 -1.96
N SER A 69 9.27 4.63 -1.87
CA SER A 69 9.50 5.89 -1.16
C SER A 69 8.17 6.56 -0.90
N GLU A 70 7.96 7.05 0.30
CA GLU A 70 6.75 7.74 0.72
C GLU A 70 7.09 8.90 1.66
N GLY A 71 6.40 10.03 1.48
CA GLY A 71 6.46 11.11 2.44
C GLY A 71 5.72 10.78 3.73
N TRP A 72 4.51 10.22 3.61
CA TRP A 72 3.66 9.84 4.75
C TRP A 72 2.85 8.56 4.52
N ASN A 73 2.39 8.30 3.30
CA ASN A 73 1.50 7.20 2.93
C ASN A 73 0.11 7.27 3.60
N LEU A 74 -0.67 8.28 3.23
CA LEU A 74 -2.04 8.45 3.75
C LEU A 74 -2.92 7.20 3.61
N PRO A 75 -2.93 6.45 2.49
CA PRO A 75 -3.71 5.23 2.39
C PRO A 75 -3.35 4.17 3.44
N LEU A 76 -2.09 4.08 3.83
CA LEU A 76 -1.64 3.13 4.84
C LEU A 76 -2.19 3.50 6.23
N ILE A 77 -2.03 4.74 6.67
CA ILE A 77 -2.56 5.15 7.98
C ILE A 77 -4.09 5.08 8.02
N GLU A 78 -4.77 5.38 6.90
CA GLU A 78 -6.22 5.25 6.79
C GLU A 78 -6.70 3.80 6.87
N SER A 79 -5.94 2.86 6.30
CA SER A 79 -6.25 1.43 6.42
C SER A 79 -6.09 0.95 7.87
N MET A 80 -5.03 1.37 8.55
CA MET A 80 -4.81 1.10 9.97
C MET A 80 -5.92 1.72 10.83
N ALA A 81 -6.31 2.97 10.54
CA ALA A 81 -7.43 3.65 11.19
C ALA A 81 -8.80 3.03 10.90
N CYS A 82 -8.92 2.12 9.93
CA CYS A 82 -10.09 1.27 9.70
C CYS A 82 -9.95 -0.10 10.38
N GLY A 83 -8.89 -0.37 11.11
CA GLY A 83 -8.62 -1.65 11.75
C GLY A 83 -8.41 -2.79 10.76
N ILE A 84 -7.77 -2.51 9.61
CA ILE A 84 -7.48 -3.46 8.55
C ILE A 84 -6.02 -3.92 8.70
N PRO A 85 -5.73 -5.23 8.70
CA PRO A 85 -4.38 -5.73 8.59
C PRO A 85 -3.66 -5.09 7.41
N SER A 86 -2.55 -4.39 7.65
CA SER A 86 -1.89 -3.57 6.64
C SER A 86 -0.45 -4.00 6.45
N ILE A 87 -0.11 -4.45 5.25
CA ILE A 87 1.23 -4.85 4.82
C ILE A 87 1.88 -3.63 4.16
N TYR A 88 3.11 -3.30 4.54
CA TYR A 88 3.80 -2.11 4.04
C TYR A 88 5.33 -2.30 3.93
N SER A 89 5.99 -1.55 3.04
CA SER A 89 7.45 -1.53 2.94
C SER A 89 8.06 -0.89 4.19
N ASN A 90 9.01 -1.56 4.83
CA ASN A 90 9.64 -1.10 6.07
C ASN A 90 10.67 0.01 5.79
N CYS A 91 10.22 1.15 5.25
CA CYS A 91 11.10 2.26 4.87
C CYS A 91 10.37 3.62 4.84
N SER A 92 11.14 4.68 4.74
CA SER A 92 10.73 6.08 4.51
C SER A 92 9.76 6.68 5.55
N GLY A 93 9.10 7.80 5.22
CA GLY A 93 8.29 8.59 6.16
C GLY A 93 7.11 7.88 6.80
N GLN A 94 6.62 6.80 6.20
CA GLN A 94 5.54 6.00 6.80
C GLN A 94 5.93 5.30 8.12
N LEU A 95 7.23 5.15 8.41
CA LEU A 95 7.70 4.54 9.66
C LEU A 95 7.33 5.36 10.90
N GLU A 96 7.09 6.66 10.74
CA GLU A 96 6.69 7.53 11.85
C GLU A 96 5.43 7.02 12.56
N PHE A 97 4.50 6.46 11.82
CA PHE A 97 3.27 5.90 12.41
C PHE A 97 3.16 4.38 12.28
N ALA A 98 3.91 3.75 11.37
CA ALA A 98 3.75 2.32 11.07
C ALA A 98 4.74 1.42 11.84
N GLU A 99 5.84 1.97 12.38
CA GLU A 99 6.80 1.19 13.16
C GLU A 99 6.15 0.54 14.37
N GLY A 100 6.34 -0.76 14.53
CA GLY A 100 5.68 -1.58 15.56
C GLY A 100 4.22 -1.94 15.28
N ARG A 101 3.60 -1.35 14.24
CA ARG A 101 2.23 -1.61 13.80
C ARG A 101 2.22 -2.34 12.46
N GLY A 102 1.05 -2.78 12.02
CA GLY A 102 0.89 -3.47 10.74
C GLY A 102 1.82 -4.66 10.54
N ILE A 103 2.17 -4.92 9.29
CA ILE A 103 2.99 -6.06 8.85
C ILE A 103 4.09 -5.51 7.92
N PRO A 104 5.30 -5.24 8.44
CA PRO A 104 6.37 -4.68 7.63
C PRO A 104 6.96 -5.72 6.67
N VAL A 105 7.26 -5.29 5.44
CA VAL A 105 8.02 -6.03 4.43
C VAL A 105 9.46 -5.57 4.46
N ASP A 106 10.39 -6.50 4.47
CA ASP A 106 11.81 -6.22 4.54
C ASP A 106 12.31 -5.47 3.31
N ILE A 107 13.37 -4.69 3.48
CA ILE A 107 14.06 -3.96 2.41
C ILE A 107 15.36 -4.70 2.11
N VAL A 108 15.55 -5.07 0.84
CA VAL A 108 16.75 -5.80 0.40
C VAL A 108 17.86 -4.90 -0.13
N GLY A 109 17.60 -3.63 -0.32
CA GLY A 109 18.60 -2.66 -0.79
C GLY A 109 18.01 -1.33 -1.21
N GLU A 110 18.86 -0.54 -1.86
CA GLU A 110 18.51 0.75 -2.45
C GLU A 110 19.03 0.80 -3.88
N ARG A 111 18.37 1.59 -4.72
CA ARG A 111 18.88 1.90 -6.07
C ARG A 111 18.62 3.37 -6.42
N PRO A 112 19.46 3.96 -7.27
CA PRO A 112 19.27 5.33 -7.73
C PRO A 112 17.89 5.51 -8.37
N VAL A 113 17.30 6.67 -8.13
CA VAL A 113 16.08 7.10 -8.83
C VAL A 113 16.39 7.25 -10.31
N SER A 114 15.65 6.56 -11.16
CA SER A 114 15.79 6.58 -12.62
C SER A 114 14.54 7.10 -13.33
N ASP A 115 13.66 7.76 -12.59
CA ASP A 115 12.45 8.35 -13.14
C ASP A 115 12.78 9.63 -13.92
N SER A 116 12.33 9.71 -15.17
CA SER A 116 12.55 10.86 -16.03
C SER A 116 11.99 12.17 -15.47
N TYR A 117 10.91 12.09 -14.67
CA TYR A 117 10.32 13.25 -14.03
C TYR A 117 11.29 13.91 -13.04
N TYR A 118 11.97 13.13 -12.21
CA TYR A 118 12.91 13.64 -11.22
C TYR A 118 14.24 14.07 -11.84
N ASN A 119 14.66 13.46 -12.95
CA ASN A 119 15.88 13.83 -13.65
C ASN A 119 15.88 15.27 -14.23
N HIS A 120 14.68 15.91 -14.30
CA HIS A 120 14.57 17.34 -14.65
C HIS A 120 15.03 18.29 -13.53
N PHE A 121 15.16 17.81 -12.29
CA PHE A 121 15.48 18.66 -11.14
C PHE A 121 16.96 18.60 -10.74
N SER A 122 17.60 17.45 -10.86
CA SER A 122 19.05 17.29 -10.63
C SER A 122 19.52 15.92 -11.14
N ASP A 123 20.85 15.78 -11.34
CA ASP A 123 21.47 14.50 -11.67
C ASP A 123 21.53 13.53 -10.45
N GLU A 124 21.31 14.05 -9.23
CA GLU A 124 21.32 13.27 -7.98
C GLU A 124 20.06 13.56 -7.17
N VAL A 125 18.99 12.81 -7.45
CA VAL A 125 17.69 12.94 -6.76
C VAL A 125 17.50 11.93 -5.62
N GLY A 126 18.51 11.10 -5.32
CA GLY A 126 18.49 10.12 -4.25
C GLY A 126 18.21 8.69 -4.72
N ASN A 127 17.85 7.83 -3.77
CA ASN A 127 17.63 6.41 -3.99
C ASN A 127 16.18 6.01 -3.66
N TYR A 128 15.70 4.99 -4.36
CA TYR A 128 14.52 4.21 -3.99
C TYR A 128 14.94 3.03 -3.12
N TYR A 129 14.14 2.71 -2.14
CA TYR A 129 14.21 1.43 -1.42
C TYR A 129 13.67 0.29 -2.28
N GLU A 130 14.27 -0.89 -2.16
CA GLU A 130 13.79 -2.11 -2.84
C GLU A 130 13.16 -3.06 -1.83
N PRO A 131 11.82 -3.17 -1.82
CA PRO A 131 11.13 -4.15 -0.97
C PRO A 131 11.45 -5.59 -1.39
N ASP A 132 11.55 -6.48 -0.43
CA ASP A 132 11.65 -7.92 -0.67
C ASP A 132 10.30 -8.46 -1.13
N PHE A 133 10.13 -8.70 -2.43
CA PHE A 133 8.89 -9.26 -2.99
C PHE A 133 8.64 -10.72 -2.61
N GLU A 134 9.66 -11.48 -2.21
CA GLU A 134 9.46 -12.83 -1.67
C GLU A 134 8.92 -12.74 -0.25
N ASP A 135 9.43 -11.82 0.56
CA ASP A 135 8.89 -11.53 1.87
C ASP A 135 7.46 -10.99 1.80
N LEU A 136 7.18 -10.06 0.87
CA LEU A 136 5.81 -9.61 0.59
C LEU A 136 4.88 -10.79 0.32
N SER A 137 5.29 -11.70 -0.54
CA SER A 137 4.52 -12.90 -0.91
C SER A 137 4.23 -13.78 0.31
N ARG A 138 5.25 -14.00 1.17
CA ARG A 138 5.11 -14.73 2.43
C ARG A 138 4.12 -14.05 3.37
N LYS A 139 4.23 -12.73 3.54
CA LYS A 139 3.36 -11.93 4.43
C LYS A 139 1.91 -11.88 3.96
N MET A 140 1.70 -11.79 2.64
CA MET A 140 0.36 -11.91 2.06
C MET A 140 -0.24 -13.29 2.32
N ARG A 141 0.54 -14.36 2.13
CA ARG A 141 0.11 -15.74 2.42
C ARG A 141 -0.21 -15.93 3.89
N ASP A 142 0.66 -15.50 4.77
CA ASP A 142 0.45 -15.57 6.23
C ASP A 142 -0.78 -14.77 6.67
N SER A 143 -1.00 -13.59 6.09
CA SER A 143 -2.20 -12.80 6.38
C SER A 143 -3.51 -13.47 5.95
N TYR A 144 -3.47 -14.29 4.91
CA TYR A 144 -4.62 -15.10 4.47
C TYR A 144 -4.85 -16.29 5.40
N GLU A 145 -3.81 -17.06 5.69
CA GLU A 145 -3.89 -18.29 6.49
C GLU A 145 -4.18 -18.01 7.98
N ASN A 146 -3.61 -16.93 8.51
CA ASN A 146 -3.71 -16.53 9.91
C ASN A 146 -4.51 -15.24 10.11
N TYR A 147 -5.54 -15.02 9.28
CA TYR A 147 -6.29 -13.75 9.23
C TYR A 147 -6.80 -13.28 10.59
N THR A 148 -7.32 -14.18 11.42
CA THR A 148 -7.86 -13.82 12.75
C THR A 148 -6.79 -13.18 13.64
N LEU A 149 -5.59 -13.72 13.66
CA LEU A 149 -4.46 -13.18 14.42
C LEU A 149 -4.07 -11.78 13.96
N HIS A 150 -3.95 -11.60 12.63
CA HIS A 150 -3.63 -10.29 12.04
C HIS A 150 -4.76 -9.27 12.27
N LYS A 151 -6.00 -9.71 12.24
CA LYS A 151 -7.15 -8.85 12.52
C LYS A 151 -7.18 -8.38 13.98
N GLU A 152 -6.89 -9.26 14.93
CA GLU A 152 -6.77 -8.88 16.35
C GLU A 152 -5.65 -7.87 16.58
N LYS A 153 -4.50 -8.04 15.91
CA LYS A 153 -3.42 -7.04 15.94
C LYS A 153 -3.89 -5.71 15.34
N ALA A 154 -4.53 -5.73 14.17
CA ALA A 154 -5.01 -4.54 13.49
C ALA A 154 -6.05 -3.75 14.32
N ILE A 155 -6.83 -4.42 15.17
CA ILE A 155 -7.75 -3.75 16.13
C ILE A 155 -6.95 -3.00 17.21
N ARG A 156 -5.85 -3.54 17.70
CA ARG A 156 -4.97 -2.83 18.64
C ARG A 156 -4.29 -1.63 17.96
N ASP A 157 -3.78 -1.84 16.74
CA ASP A 157 -3.17 -0.78 15.94
C ASP A 157 -4.19 0.36 15.65
N TYR A 158 -5.45 0.02 15.37
CA TYR A 158 -6.55 0.96 15.20
C TYR A 158 -6.72 1.89 16.42
N ILE A 159 -6.75 1.33 17.63
CA ILE A 159 -6.91 2.12 18.86
C ILE A 159 -5.75 3.10 18.99
N ASP A 160 -4.53 2.62 18.84
CA ASP A 160 -3.32 3.41 19.00
C ASP A 160 -3.19 4.51 17.90
N ILE A 161 -3.56 4.23 16.65
CA ILE A 161 -3.60 5.23 15.59
C ILE A 161 -4.61 6.34 15.92
N HIS A 162 -5.80 5.98 16.41
CA HIS A 162 -6.82 6.98 16.76
C HIS A 162 -6.44 7.82 17.97
N GLU A 163 -5.70 7.28 18.92
CA GLU A 163 -5.22 8.01 20.08
C GLU A 163 -4.08 8.98 19.74
N ASN A 164 -3.12 8.55 18.91
CA ASN A 164 -1.87 9.28 18.71
C ASN A 164 -1.80 10.08 17.41
N PHE A 165 -2.61 9.76 16.38
CA PHE A 165 -2.54 10.38 15.05
C PHE A 165 -3.87 11.02 14.63
N ASN A 166 -4.57 11.67 15.56
CA ASN A 166 -5.78 12.44 15.27
C ASN A 166 -5.48 13.96 15.24
N TRP A 167 -6.33 14.71 14.53
CA TRP A 167 -6.16 16.15 14.35
C TRP A 167 -6.16 16.95 15.65
N ASN A 168 -6.90 16.50 16.68
CA ASN A 168 -6.93 17.19 17.98
C ASN A 168 -5.57 17.07 18.66
N HIS A 169 -4.99 15.87 18.67
CA HIS A 169 -3.67 15.63 19.25
C HIS A 169 -2.57 16.43 18.52
N VAL A 170 -2.59 16.43 17.18
CA VAL A 170 -1.63 17.20 16.37
C VAL A 170 -1.74 18.70 16.62
N ALA A 171 -2.96 19.22 16.79
CA ALA A 171 -3.20 20.64 17.07
C ALA A 171 -2.78 21.06 18.50
N GLU A 172 -2.64 20.13 19.43
CA GLU A 172 -2.14 20.42 20.80
C GLU A 172 -0.61 20.50 20.86
N ILE A 173 0.09 19.84 19.93
CA ILE A 173 1.56 19.80 19.87
C ILE A 173 2.13 21.02 19.09
N GLY A 174 1.38 21.56 18.13
CA GLY A 174 1.79 22.66 17.24
C GLY A 174 1.36 24.00 17.74
#